data_f84e276b4e4b6e2780398a5d3b168982
#
_entry.id   f84e276b4e4b6e2780398a5d3b168982
#
_cell.length_a   1.000
_cell.length_b   1.000
_cell.length_c   1.000
_cell.angle_alpha   90.00
_cell.angle_beta   90.00
_cell.angle_gamma   90.00
#
_symmetry.space_group_name_H-M   'P 1'
#
loop_
_entity.id
_entity.type
_entity.pdbx_description
1 polymer ?
#
loop_
_entity_poly.entity_id
_entity_poly.type
_entity_poly.pdbx_seq_one_letter_code
_entity_poly.pdbx_strand_id
1 'polypeptide(L)'
;IHGTRWGNAEAGERPPPPRGPGKPRYSPSIQPLPDEPDFPKREWSGFHETHVDYHLRCYGIKTLVSVGFSQRSCLYQTLNGAVEHNYRVIMLRDCTYSSEYPDTVDESLPEKGWLRKIMMRNFEHVVGYTSTSAEFSKACEESSGKTV
;
A
#
# COMPACT_ATOMS: atom_id res chain seq x y z
N ILE A 1 -1.52 23.81 6.04
CA ILE A 1 -1.89 22.46 6.50
C ILE A 1 -2.92 21.98 5.52
N HIS A 2 -2.50 21.22 4.53
CA HIS A 2 -3.46 20.38 3.86
C HIS A 2 -3.84 19.31 4.90
N GLY A 3 -4.84 19.64 5.70
CA GLY A 3 -5.48 18.64 6.50
C GLY A 3 -5.72 17.46 5.59
N THR A 4 -5.27 16.29 6.00
CA THR A 4 -5.69 15.10 5.31
C THR A 4 -7.20 15.26 5.15
N ARG A 5 -7.75 14.83 4.06
CA ARG A 5 -9.19 14.79 3.74
C ARG A 5 -10.06 14.34 4.94
N TRP A 6 -9.42 13.94 5.99
CA TRP A 6 -9.91 13.33 7.21
C TRP A 6 -9.61 14.13 8.47
N GLY A 7 -8.73 15.12 8.43
CA GLY A 7 -8.21 15.77 9.63
C GLY A 7 -9.18 16.64 10.39
N ASN A 8 -10.27 17.07 9.76
CA ASN A 8 -11.20 18.04 10.35
C ASN A 8 -12.66 17.59 10.30
N ALA A 9 -12.95 16.35 9.94
CA ALA A 9 -14.32 15.85 10.00
C ALA A 9 -14.59 15.30 11.40
N GLU A 10 -15.65 15.72 12.02
CA GLU A 10 -16.15 15.11 13.26
C GLU A 10 -16.56 13.65 13.00
N ALA A 11 -16.48 12.83 14.03
CA ALA A 11 -16.87 11.43 13.92
C ALA A 11 -18.34 11.34 13.47
N GLY A 12 -18.61 10.71 12.35
CA GLY A 12 -19.94 10.57 11.78
C GLY A 12 -20.26 11.45 10.58
N GLU A 13 -19.44 12.45 10.25
CA GLU A 13 -19.71 13.37 9.13
C GLU A 13 -19.18 12.90 7.76
N ARG A 14 -18.82 11.65 7.64
CA ARG A 14 -18.14 11.16 6.45
C ARG A 14 -18.93 10.25 5.55
N PRO A 15 -19.29 10.75 4.39
CA PRO A 15 -18.97 10.00 3.19
C PRO A 15 -17.80 10.65 2.44
N PRO A 16 -16.86 9.87 1.87
CA PRO A 16 -15.99 10.41 0.85
C PRO A 16 -16.88 10.98 -0.26
N PRO A 17 -16.56 12.14 -0.84
CA PRO A 17 -17.33 12.63 -1.97
C PRO A 17 -17.36 11.54 -3.04
N PRO A 18 -18.54 11.30 -3.63
CA PRO A 18 -18.64 10.38 -4.74
C PRO A 18 -17.62 10.80 -5.81
N ARG A 19 -16.96 9.84 -6.42
CA ARG A 19 -16.15 10.14 -7.59
C ARG A 19 -17.09 10.76 -8.62
N GLY A 20 -16.74 11.95 -9.07
CA GLY A 20 -17.53 12.62 -10.10
C GLY A 20 -17.67 11.70 -11.32
N PRO A 21 -18.81 11.72 -11.98
CA PRO A 21 -19.03 10.91 -13.18
C PRO A 21 -17.94 11.21 -14.21
N GLY A 22 -17.42 10.16 -14.85
CA GLY A 22 -16.50 10.27 -15.99
C GLY A 22 -15.00 10.22 -15.70
N LYS A 23 -14.55 10.13 -14.45
CA LYS A 23 -13.12 9.88 -14.19
C LYS A 23 -12.83 8.39 -14.24
N PRO A 24 -11.86 7.94 -15.06
CA PRO A 24 -11.46 6.54 -15.08
C PRO A 24 -10.98 6.12 -13.68
N ARG A 25 -11.35 4.92 -13.28
CA ARG A 25 -11.00 4.36 -11.97
C ARG A 25 -9.51 4.04 -11.87
N TYR A 26 -8.93 3.64 -12.99
CA TYR A 26 -7.54 3.27 -13.13
C TYR A 26 -6.85 4.13 -14.19
N SER A 27 -5.53 4.22 -14.10
CA SER A 27 -4.74 4.77 -15.19
C SER A 27 -4.89 3.89 -16.44
N PRO A 28 -4.92 4.46 -17.65
CA PRO A 28 -4.95 3.68 -18.89
C PRO A 28 -3.83 2.64 -19.01
N SER A 29 -2.68 2.91 -18.39
CA SER A 29 -1.52 2.01 -18.38
C SER A 29 -1.59 0.89 -17.34
N ILE A 30 -2.54 0.96 -16.40
CA ILE A 30 -2.71 -0.02 -15.32
C ILE A 30 -4.20 -0.31 -15.19
N GLN A 31 -4.67 -1.24 -15.99
CA GLN A 31 -6.05 -1.72 -15.92
C GLN A 31 -6.04 -3.12 -15.33
N PRO A 32 -6.96 -3.43 -14.39
CA PRO A 32 -7.09 -4.80 -13.91
C PRO A 32 -7.52 -5.72 -15.06
N LEU A 33 -7.03 -6.93 -15.05
CA LEU A 33 -7.51 -7.98 -15.94
C LEU A 33 -8.95 -8.35 -15.54
N PRO A 34 -9.72 -8.99 -16.45
CA PRO A 34 -11.14 -9.32 -16.19
C PRO A 34 -11.38 -10.21 -14.97
N ASP A 35 -10.40 -11.03 -14.61
CA ASP A 35 -10.41 -11.97 -13.49
C ASP A 35 -9.64 -11.45 -12.25
N GLU A 36 -9.01 -10.28 -12.33
CA GLU A 36 -8.37 -9.66 -11.18
C GLU A 36 -9.42 -9.04 -10.25
N PRO A 37 -9.36 -9.37 -8.96
CA PRO A 37 -10.29 -8.84 -7.98
C PRO A 37 -10.02 -7.36 -7.71
N ASP A 38 -11.08 -6.58 -7.66
CA ASP A 38 -11.04 -5.16 -7.37
C ASP A 38 -11.87 -4.84 -6.13
N PHE A 39 -11.20 -4.39 -5.08
CA PHE A 39 -11.82 -4.07 -3.80
C PHE A 39 -11.89 -2.55 -3.59
N PRO A 40 -13.06 -1.94 -3.73
CA PRO A 40 -13.23 -0.54 -3.35
C PRO A 40 -13.05 -0.39 -1.84
N LYS A 41 -12.28 0.60 -1.45
CA LYS A 41 -12.07 0.94 -0.04
C LYS A 41 -12.41 2.41 0.22
N ARG A 42 -12.86 2.70 1.42
CA ARG A 42 -13.16 4.05 1.89
C ARG A 42 -12.07 4.60 2.79
N GLU A 43 -11.48 3.73 3.61
CA GLU A 43 -10.42 4.06 4.56
C GLU A 43 -9.02 3.84 3.98
N TRP A 44 -7.99 4.14 4.73
CA TRP A 44 -6.62 4.02 4.27
C TRP A 44 -6.20 2.56 4.10
N SER A 45 -6.58 1.70 5.05
CA SER A 45 -6.31 0.27 4.94
C SER A 45 -7.23 -0.41 3.93
N GLY A 46 -6.65 -1.26 3.10
CA GLY A 46 -7.40 -2.16 2.22
C GLY A 46 -8.15 -3.27 2.96
N PHE A 47 -7.81 -3.53 4.23
CA PHE A 47 -8.47 -4.54 5.05
C PHE A 47 -9.66 -3.98 5.85
N HIS A 48 -9.73 -2.66 6.01
CA HIS A 48 -10.79 -2.05 6.79
C HIS A 48 -12.12 -2.03 6.03
N GLU A 49 -13.13 -2.70 6.58
CA GLU A 49 -14.48 -2.80 5.99
C GLU A 49 -14.52 -3.24 4.53
N THR A 50 -13.64 -4.19 4.17
CA THR A 50 -13.59 -4.77 2.83
C THR A 50 -13.61 -6.31 2.90
N HIS A 51 -13.81 -6.95 1.76
CA HIS A 51 -13.76 -8.41 1.65
C HIS A 51 -12.37 -8.96 1.27
N VAL A 52 -11.33 -8.13 1.34
CA VAL A 52 -9.95 -8.54 0.95
C VAL A 52 -9.49 -9.76 1.74
N ASP A 53 -9.60 -9.75 3.06
CA ASP A 53 -9.17 -10.89 3.91
C ASP A 53 -9.92 -12.18 3.55
N TYR A 54 -11.24 -12.10 3.41
CA TYR A 54 -12.04 -13.25 3.00
C TYR A 54 -11.57 -13.83 1.66
N HIS A 55 -11.39 -12.97 0.68
CA HIS A 55 -10.94 -13.36 -0.66
C HIS A 55 -9.56 -14.04 -0.62
N LEU A 56 -8.60 -13.41 0.05
CA LEU A 56 -7.25 -13.96 0.19
C LEU A 56 -7.24 -15.34 0.88
N ARG A 57 -8.08 -15.54 1.88
CA ARG A 57 -8.23 -16.83 2.56
C ARG A 57 -8.84 -17.89 1.67
N CYS A 58 -9.84 -17.55 0.86
CA CYS A 58 -10.44 -18.48 -0.11
C CYS A 58 -9.40 -19.03 -1.10
N TYR A 59 -8.40 -18.26 -1.45
CA TYR A 59 -7.32 -18.69 -2.34
C TYR A 59 -6.08 -19.25 -1.59
N GLY A 60 -6.16 -19.39 -0.29
CA GLY A 60 -5.06 -19.90 0.53
C GLY A 60 -3.81 -19.01 0.54
N ILE A 61 -3.94 -17.73 0.20
CA ILE A 61 -2.84 -16.78 0.17
C ILE A 61 -2.24 -16.60 1.56
N LYS A 62 -0.93 -16.60 1.67
CA LYS A 62 -0.18 -16.43 2.92
C LYS A 62 0.81 -15.28 2.87
N THR A 63 1.17 -14.83 1.68
CA THR A 63 2.14 -13.77 1.47
C THR A 63 1.61 -12.78 0.46
N LEU A 64 1.71 -11.50 0.78
CA LEU A 64 1.33 -10.41 -0.10
C LEU A 64 2.57 -9.69 -0.60
N VAL A 65 2.66 -9.53 -1.90
CA VAL A 65 3.65 -8.66 -2.55
C VAL A 65 2.96 -7.35 -2.91
N SER A 66 3.50 -6.23 -2.47
CA SER A 66 2.82 -4.95 -2.55
C SER A 66 3.58 -3.92 -3.37
N VAL A 67 2.82 -3.19 -4.14
CA VAL A 67 3.24 -2.04 -4.95
C VAL A 67 2.23 -0.89 -4.82
N GLY A 68 2.58 0.29 -5.29
CA GLY A 68 1.66 1.43 -5.36
C GLY A 68 1.99 2.58 -4.42
N PHE A 69 0.98 3.38 -4.06
CA PHE A 69 1.13 4.57 -3.24
C PHE A 69 -0.12 4.84 -2.37
N SER A 70 -0.04 5.62 -1.34
CA SER A 70 1.18 6.24 -0.79
C SER A 70 1.84 5.31 0.20
N GLN A 71 3.14 5.16 0.07
CA GLN A 71 3.96 4.31 0.94
C GLN A 71 3.77 4.62 2.43
N ARG A 72 3.59 5.89 2.81
CA ARG A 72 3.43 6.35 4.19
C ARG A 72 1.99 6.38 4.71
N SER A 73 1.01 6.11 3.87
CA SER A 73 -0.42 6.18 4.24
C SER A 73 -1.17 4.94 3.79
N CYS A 74 -1.84 4.96 2.65
CA CYS A 74 -2.72 3.86 2.22
C CYS A 74 -2.01 2.52 2.11
N LEU A 75 -0.81 2.49 1.50
CA LEU A 75 -0.04 1.26 1.38
C LEU A 75 0.42 0.78 2.76
N TYR A 76 1.02 1.66 3.57
CA TYR A 76 1.49 1.32 4.91
C TYR A 76 0.37 0.77 5.79
N GLN A 77 -0.78 1.44 5.82
CA GLN A 77 -1.94 0.99 6.61
C GLN A 77 -2.50 -0.34 6.11
N THR A 78 -2.50 -0.56 4.80
CA THR A 78 -2.93 -1.85 4.24
C THR A 78 -1.98 -2.98 4.64
N LEU A 79 -0.68 -2.73 4.65
CA LEU A 79 0.30 -3.75 5.01
C LEU A 79 0.33 -4.03 6.51
N ASN A 80 0.09 -3.04 7.37
CA ASN A 80 -0.15 -3.28 8.79
C ASN A 80 -1.41 -4.15 8.99
N GLY A 81 -2.51 -3.82 8.33
CA GLY A 81 -3.71 -4.64 8.37
C GLY A 81 -3.47 -6.08 7.88
N ALA A 82 -2.63 -6.26 6.86
CA ALA A 82 -2.24 -7.59 6.41
C ALA A 82 -1.50 -8.39 7.50
N VAL A 83 -0.57 -7.76 8.20
CA VAL A 83 0.16 -8.39 9.31
C VAL A 83 -0.78 -8.73 10.47
N GLU A 84 -1.70 -7.85 10.83
CA GLU A 84 -2.73 -8.10 11.84
C GLU A 84 -3.62 -9.30 11.49
N HIS A 85 -3.81 -9.57 10.19
CA HIS A 85 -4.50 -10.74 9.68
C HIS A 85 -3.60 -11.97 9.43
N ASN A 86 -2.35 -11.93 9.91
CA ASN A 86 -1.35 -13.00 9.81
C ASN A 86 -0.82 -13.28 8.39
N TYR A 87 -0.83 -12.29 7.50
CA TYR A 87 -0.12 -12.40 6.23
C TYR A 87 1.34 -11.97 6.37
N ARG A 88 2.21 -12.65 5.65
CA ARG A 88 3.56 -12.13 5.39
C ARG A 88 3.48 -11.06 4.32
N VAL A 89 4.27 -10.02 4.43
CA VAL A 89 4.25 -8.92 3.48
C VAL A 89 5.63 -8.62 2.94
N ILE A 90 5.71 -8.39 1.64
CA ILE A 90 6.90 -7.96 0.92
C ILE A 90 6.53 -6.69 0.16
N MET A 91 7.26 -5.60 0.39
CA MET A 91 7.07 -4.36 -0.34
C MET A 91 8.16 -4.18 -1.39
N LEU A 92 7.78 -4.00 -2.65
CA LEU A 92 8.73 -3.70 -3.71
C LEU A 92 9.05 -2.20 -3.69
N ARG A 93 10.22 -1.86 -3.13
CA ARG A 93 10.59 -0.47 -2.82
C ARG A 93 10.78 0.43 -4.05
N ASP A 94 11.11 -0.13 -5.19
CA ASP A 94 11.21 0.56 -6.48
C ASP A 94 9.86 0.71 -7.20
N CYS A 95 8.85 -0.05 -6.78
CA CYS A 95 7.48 0.02 -7.27
C CYS A 95 6.52 0.75 -6.31
N THR A 96 7.06 1.44 -5.30
CA THR A 96 6.28 2.23 -4.35
C THR A 96 6.71 3.69 -4.36
N TYR A 97 5.74 4.57 -4.12
CA TYR A 97 6.00 6.00 -4.09
C TYR A 97 5.36 6.65 -2.87
N SER A 98 6.03 7.67 -2.36
CA SER A 98 5.50 8.57 -1.36
C SER A 98 5.81 10.01 -1.77
N SER A 99 4.78 10.84 -1.84
CA SER A 99 4.99 12.27 -1.97
C SER A 99 5.63 12.81 -0.69
N GLU A 100 6.60 13.69 -0.86
CA GLU A 100 7.19 14.41 0.25
C GLU A 100 6.56 15.79 0.33
N TYR A 101 6.14 16.13 1.53
CA TYR A 101 5.64 17.46 1.83
C TYR A 101 6.71 18.21 2.62
N PRO A 102 6.79 19.53 2.45
CA PRO A 102 7.57 20.34 3.37
C PRO A 102 7.15 20.05 4.80
N ASP A 103 8.09 19.90 5.69
CA ASP A 103 7.76 19.84 7.11
C ASP A 103 7.30 21.23 7.53
N THR A 104 6.08 21.32 8.04
CA THR A 104 5.51 22.58 8.53
C THR A 104 5.74 22.81 10.02
N VAL A 105 6.34 21.82 10.71
CA VAL A 105 6.60 21.86 12.15
C VAL A 105 8.08 22.18 12.41
N ASP A 106 8.96 21.60 11.61
CA ASP A 106 10.40 21.77 11.76
C ASP A 106 11.08 21.93 10.39
N GLU A 107 11.35 23.17 10.01
CA GLU A 107 12.04 23.49 8.76
C GLU A 107 13.51 23.04 8.73
N SER A 108 14.05 22.62 9.89
CA SER A 108 15.41 22.09 9.99
C SER A 108 15.54 20.64 9.55
N LEU A 109 14.41 19.94 9.32
CA LEU A 109 14.45 18.57 8.84
C LEU A 109 15.00 18.50 7.42
N PRO A 110 16.03 17.72 7.26
CA PRO A 110 16.91 17.84 6.12
C PRO A 110 16.38 17.07 4.92
N GLU A 111 17.00 17.30 3.81
CA GLU A 111 17.05 16.49 2.62
C GLU A 111 15.74 15.89 2.10
N LYS A 112 15.43 16.24 0.88
CA LYS A 112 14.47 15.53 0.05
C LYS A 112 14.75 14.01 0.10
N GLY A 113 13.75 13.22 0.50
CA GLY A 113 13.87 11.76 0.56
C GLY A 113 14.06 11.17 1.96
N TRP A 114 14.25 11.97 3.00
CA TRP A 114 14.44 11.47 4.37
C TRP A 114 13.21 10.70 4.89
N LEU A 115 12.02 11.21 4.66
CA LEU A 115 10.79 10.58 5.11
C LEU A 115 10.63 9.18 4.50
N ARG A 116 10.93 9.05 3.22
CA ARG A 116 10.93 7.75 2.54
C ARG A 116 11.92 6.78 3.17
N LYS A 117 13.14 7.24 3.47
CA LYS A 117 14.18 6.42 4.12
C LYS A 117 13.72 5.92 5.49
N ILE A 118 13.16 6.80 6.31
CA ILE A 118 12.64 6.44 7.64
C ILE A 118 11.48 5.46 7.53
N MET A 119 10.52 5.71 6.66
CA MET A 119 9.37 4.83 6.47
C MET A 119 9.80 3.44 5.99
N MET A 120 10.81 3.34 5.11
CA MET A 120 11.35 2.05 4.69
C MET A 120 12.01 1.31 5.84
N ARG A 121 12.83 1.99 6.65
CA ARG A 121 13.44 1.39 7.84
C ARG A 121 12.40 0.92 8.84
N ASN A 122 11.41 1.74 9.11
CA ASN A 122 10.33 1.36 10.01
C ASN A 122 9.55 0.15 9.46
N PHE A 123 9.28 0.13 8.17
CA PHE A 123 8.61 -1.00 7.54
C PHE A 123 9.41 -2.31 7.73
N GLU A 124 10.70 -2.31 7.41
CA GLU A 124 11.58 -3.48 7.56
C GLU A 124 11.70 -3.95 9.01
N HIS A 125 11.60 -3.03 9.96
CA HIS A 125 11.74 -3.36 11.37
C HIS A 125 10.45 -3.90 12.01
N VAL A 126 9.31 -3.41 11.58
CA VAL A 126 8.02 -3.63 12.27
C VAL A 126 7.02 -4.44 11.46
N VAL A 127 7.00 -4.27 10.14
CA VAL A 127 5.89 -4.76 9.30
C VAL A 127 6.28 -5.98 8.48
N GLY A 128 7.40 -5.94 7.75
CA GLY A 128 7.75 -7.03 6.86
C GLY A 128 9.04 -6.83 6.08
N TYR A 129 9.11 -7.46 4.93
CA TYR A 129 10.32 -7.47 4.10
C TYR A 129 10.21 -6.44 2.97
N THR A 130 11.36 -5.95 2.53
CA THR A 130 11.45 -5.16 1.29
C THR A 130 12.34 -5.87 0.28
N SER A 131 12.06 -5.63 -0.99
CA SER A 131 12.86 -6.10 -2.11
C SER A 131 12.81 -5.08 -3.24
N THR A 132 13.65 -5.20 -4.23
CA THR A 132 13.42 -4.59 -5.53
C THR A 132 12.62 -5.54 -6.41
N SER A 133 11.96 -5.00 -7.44
CA SER A 133 11.24 -5.83 -8.41
C SER A 133 12.16 -6.85 -9.09
N ALA A 134 13.39 -6.44 -9.42
CA ALA A 134 14.39 -7.30 -10.04
C ALA A 134 14.85 -8.44 -9.11
N GLU A 135 15.17 -8.14 -7.85
CA GLU A 135 15.53 -9.14 -6.84
C GLU A 135 14.40 -10.13 -6.60
N PHE A 136 13.18 -9.64 -6.52
CA PHE A 136 12.00 -10.47 -6.31
C PHE A 136 11.74 -11.40 -7.51
N SER A 137 11.75 -10.86 -8.74
CA SER A 137 11.58 -11.67 -9.95
C SER A 137 12.64 -12.77 -10.07
N LYS A 138 13.89 -12.43 -9.83
CA LYS A 138 14.99 -13.41 -9.82
C LYS A 138 14.76 -14.52 -8.80
N ALA A 139 14.35 -14.18 -7.58
CA ALA A 139 14.05 -15.16 -6.55
C ALA A 139 12.89 -16.10 -6.94
N CYS A 140 11.86 -15.58 -7.61
CA CYS A 140 10.76 -16.39 -8.13
C CYS A 140 11.23 -17.36 -9.22
N GLU A 141 12.07 -16.91 -10.16
CA GLU A 141 12.64 -17.76 -11.22
C GLU A 141 13.50 -18.90 -10.63
N GLU A 142 14.39 -18.59 -9.69
CA GLU A 142 15.23 -19.57 -8.99
C GLU A 142 14.42 -20.59 -8.18
N SER A 143 13.29 -20.16 -7.63
CA SER A 143 12.37 -21.04 -6.89
C SER A 143 11.60 -21.97 -7.84
N SER A 144 11.15 -21.46 -8.97
CA SER A 144 10.41 -22.23 -9.98
C SER A 144 11.26 -23.32 -10.64
N GLY A 145 12.58 -23.10 -10.78
CA GLY A 145 13.53 -24.07 -11.29
C GLY A 145 13.89 -25.22 -10.32
N LYS A 146 13.41 -25.14 -9.07
CA LYS A 146 13.67 -26.15 -8.02
C LYS A 146 12.51 -27.11 -7.78
N THR A 147 11.53 -27.16 -8.68
CA THR A 147 10.47 -28.17 -8.58
C THR A 147 11.05 -29.53 -8.92
N VAL A 148 11.35 -30.32 -7.89
CA VAL A 148 11.72 -31.74 -7.93
C VAL A 148 10.46 -32.57 -8.14
#